data_6c5d1d28ef1dc08d8c6ccaaaf4cd3770
#
_entry.id   6c5d1d28ef1dc08d8c6ccaaaf4cd3770
#
_cell.length_a   1.000
_cell.length_b   1.000
_cell.length_c   1.000
_cell.angle_alpha   90.00
_cell.angle_beta   90.00
_cell.angle_gamma   90.00
#
_symmetry.space_group_name_H-M   'P 1'
#
loop_
_entity.id
_entity.type
_entity.pdbx_description
1 polymer ?
#
loop_
_entity_poly.entity_id
_entity_poly.type
_entity_poly.pdbx_seq_one_letter_code
_entity_poly.pdbx_strand_id
1 'polypeptide(L)'
;MKLSTPEFRAMQSLPRKLGQRFFEMPMFRRMGLNLQGKDVLEIGCGSGYGAYLLNELQPKNYIGLDVMSEQVELARKHYPQFQFLIQDAEDLSQFADASKDVVIIFGVLHHIPNWRKTVDEIARILKPGGSLFLEEPRGVDIKVFDAFFRWGHPDTDFGLKALDEHLAKQGFKIIHKRWTPLLTMVHIQK
;
A
#
# COMPACT_ATOMS: atom_id res chain seq x y z
N MET A 1 -11.17 3.52 -7.34
CA MET A 1 -12.36 2.63 -7.36
C MET A 1 -12.92 2.54 -5.94
N LYS A 2 -14.24 2.37 -5.75
CA LYS A 2 -14.83 2.19 -4.41
C LYS A 2 -14.91 0.71 -4.06
N LEU A 3 -14.50 0.34 -2.84
CA LEU A 3 -14.69 -1.01 -2.31
C LEU A 3 -16.19 -1.35 -2.22
N SER A 4 -16.53 -2.62 -2.40
CA SER A 4 -17.89 -3.10 -2.09
C SER A 4 -18.16 -2.98 -0.58
N THR A 5 -19.43 -2.89 -0.18
CA THR A 5 -19.78 -2.79 1.26
C THR A 5 -19.24 -3.96 2.11
N PRO A 6 -19.28 -5.22 1.67
CA PRO A 6 -18.68 -6.33 2.41
C PRO A 6 -17.16 -6.19 2.57
N GLU A 7 -16.48 -5.80 1.51
CA GLU A 7 -15.04 -5.62 1.50
C GLU A 7 -14.61 -4.44 2.39
N PHE A 8 -15.33 -3.31 2.31
CA PHE A 8 -15.14 -2.17 3.20
C PHE A 8 -15.20 -2.58 4.69
N ARG A 9 -16.17 -3.43 5.07
CA ARG A 9 -16.28 -3.96 6.43
C ARG A 9 -15.16 -4.93 6.77
N ALA A 10 -14.76 -5.78 5.82
CA ALA A 10 -13.68 -6.73 6.01
C ALA A 10 -12.35 -6.02 6.27
N MET A 11 -12.05 -4.94 5.53
CA MET A 11 -10.84 -4.15 5.71
C MET A 11 -10.76 -3.44 7.07
N GLN A 12 -11.89 -3.15 7.69
CA GLN A 12 -11.96 -2.55 9.04
C GLN A 12 -12.05 -3.59 10.17
N SER A 13 -12.12 -4.86 9.83
CA SER A 13 -12.34 -5.94 10.79
C SER A 13 -11.16 -6.14 11.75
N LEU A 14 -11.46 -6.65 12.93
CA LEU A 14 -10.44 -7.02 13.90
C LEU A 14 -9.43 -8.06 13.37
N PRO A 15 -9.84 -9.13 12.65
CA PRO A 15 -8.90 -10.06 12.04
C PRO A 15 -7.90 -9.38 11.08
N ARG A 16 -8.35 -8.43 10.24
CA ARG A 16 -7.45 -7.67 9.35
C ARG A 16 -6.43 -6.86 10.14
N LYS A 17 -6.87 -6.16 11.18
CA LYS A 17 -6.00 -5.37 12.07
C LYS A 17 -4.97 -6.25 12.80
N LEU A 18 -5.40 -7.40 13.30
CA LEU A 18 -4.50 -8.37 13.94
C LEU A 18 -3.48 -8.92 12.93
N GLY A 19 -3.90 -9.23 11.71
CA GLY A 19 -3.01 -9.65 10.61
C GLY A 19 -1.93 -8.60 10.33
N GLN A 20 -2.32 -7.35 10.17
CA GLN A 20 -1.36 -6.24 9.96
C GLN A 20 -0.38 -6.12 11.13
N ARG A 21 -0.88 -6.12 12.37
CA ARG A 21 -0.04 -5.92 13.56
C ARG A 21 0.92 -7.07 13.82
N PHE A 22 0.44 -8.31 13.78
CA PHE A 22 1.20 -9.48 14.25
C PHE A 22 1.89 -10.26 13.14
N PHE A 23 1.52 -10.00 11.89
CA PHE A 23 2.11 -10.69 10.75
C PHE A 23 2.80 -9.73 9.76
N GLU A 24 2.07 -8.77 9.17
CA GLU A 24 2.61 -7.94 8.09
C GLU A 24 3.70 -6.98 8.59
N MET A 25 3.46 -6.26 9.68
CA MET A 25 4.45 -5.33 10.24
C MET A 25 5.73 -6.03 10.73
N PRO A 26 5.68 -7.16 11.49
CA PRO A 26 6.88 -7.93 11.81
C PRO A 26 7.62 -8.43 10.58
N MET A 27 6.91 -8.83 9.52
CA MET A 27 7.53 -9.27 8.28
C MET A 27 8.25 -8.11 7.58
N PHE A 28 7.60 -6.94 7.43
CA PHE A 28 8.25 -5.76 6.86
C PHE A 28 9.47 -5.32 7.66
N ARG A 29 9.41 -5.35 9.00
CA ARG A 29 10.59 -5.08 9.85
C ARG A 29 11.74 -6.06 9.56
N ARG A 30 11.46 -7.37 9.41
CA ARG A 30 12.46 -8.38 9.03
C ARG A 30 13.01 -8.17 7.62
N MET A 31 12.24 -7.54 6.74
CA MET A 31 12.66 -7.17 5.39
C MET A 31 13.38 -5.82 5.34
N GLY A 32 13.65 -5.19 6.49
CA GLY A 32 14.43 -3.96 6.60
C GLY A 32 13.60 -2.68 6.71
N LEU A 33 12.29 -2.76 7.00
CA LEU A 33 11.47 -1.55 7.21
C LEU A 33 11.99 -0.78 8.43
N ASN A 34 12.49 0.41 8.16
CA ASN A 34 12.91 1.41 9.13
C ASN A 34 12.37 2.77 8.68
N LEU A 35 11.59 3.44 9.54
CA LEU A 35 10.98 4.72 9.24
C LEU A 35 11.54 5.87 10.06
N GLN A 36 12.47 5.60 10.98
CA GLN A 36 13.00 6.64 11.88
C GLN A 36 13.55 7.82 11.09
N GLY A 37 12.97 8.99 11.32
CA GLY A 37 13.38 10.25 10.69
C GLY A 37 13.07 10.36 9.20
N LYS A 38 12.23 9.47 8.62
CA LYS A 38 11.92 9.41 7.19
C LYS A 38 10.61 10.09 6.82
N ASP A 39 10.54 10.57 5.59
CA ASP A 39 9.32 11.05 4.95
C ASP A 39 8.58 9.86 4.33
N VAL A 40 7.40 9.54 4.86
CA VAL A 40 6.64 8.33 4.54
C VAL A 40 5.32 8.66 3.87
N LEU A 41 4.97 7.91 2.82
CA LEU A 41 3.66 7.91 2.18
C LEU A 41 3.04 6.51 2.27
N GLU A 42 1.82 6.41 2.79
CA GLU A 42 1.00 5.19 2.69
C GLU A 42 -0.07 5.39 1.61
N ILE A 43 -0.10 4.51 0.62
CA ILE A 43 -1.11 4.49 -0.45
C ILE A 43 -2.19 3.48 -0.09
N GLY A 44 -3.46 3.93 -0.11
CA GLY A 44 -4.60 3.13 0.33
C GLY A 44 -4.66 3.00 1.85
N CYS A 45 -4.54 4.13 2.57
CA CYS A 45 -4.49 4.15 4.04
C CYS A 45 -5.79 3.67 4.72
N GLY A 46 -6.87 3.54 3.97
CA GLY A 46 -8.17 3.14 4.50
C GLY A 46 -8.59 4.01 5.69
N SER A 47 -9.10 3.38 6.75
CA SER A 47 -9.50 4.05 7.99
C SER A 47 -8.33 4.42 8.92
N GLY A 48 -7.08 4.38 8.44
CA GLY A 48 -5.89 4.91 9.11
C GLY A 48 -5.19 3.96 10.10
N TYR A 49 -5.54 2.68 10.15
CA TYR A 49 -4.89 1.76 11.08
C TYR A 49 -3.40 1.54 10.76
N GLY A 50 -3.02 1.58 9.47
CA GLY A 50 -1.62 1.56 9.04
C GLY A 50 -0.82 2.71 9.67
N ALA A 51 -1.37 3.94 9.68
CA ALA A 51 -0.73 5.09 10.31
C ALA A 51 -0.37 4.84 11.77
N TYR A 52 -1.30 4.24 12.54
CA TYR A 52 -1.05 3.88 13.94
C TYR A 52 0.13 2.91 14.09
N LEU A 53 0.20 1.88 13.25
CA LEU A 53 1.28 0.88 13.29
C LEU A 53 2.63 1.47 12.84
N LEU A 54 2.62 2.27 11.77
CA LEU A 54 3.82 2.86 11.20
C LEU A 54 4.42 3.94 12.11
N ASN A 55 3.58 4.63 12.90
CA ASN A 55 4.05 5.63 13.86
C ASN A 55 4.94 5.03 14.96
N GLU A 56 4.77 3.76 15.30
CA GLU A 56 5.67 3.05 16.23
C GLU A 56 7.14 3.04 15.74
N LEU A 57 7.39 3.27 14.44
CA LEU A 57 8.71 3.34 13.82
C LEU A 57 9.25 4.77 13.70
N GLN A 58 8.59 5.76 14.31
CA GLN A 58 9.02 7.16 14.43
C GLN A 58 9.36 7.85 13.10
N PRO A 59 8.46 7.86 12.10
CA PRO A 59 8.67 8.64 10.89
C PRO A 59 8.80 10.13 11.22
N LYS A 60 9.58 10.87 10.41
CA LYS A 60 9.65 12.33 10.49
C LYS A 60 8.31 12.95 10.08
N ASN A 61 7.80 12.51 8.94
CA ASN A 61 6.49 12.89 8.43
C ASN A 61 5.78 11.63 7.93
N TYR A 62 4.48 11.56 8.16
CA TYR A 62 3.61 10.53 7.61
C TYR A 62 2.43 11.20 6.90
N ILE A 63 2.15 10.72 5.69
CA ILE A 63 0.94 11.07 4.95
C ILE A 63 0.28 9.76 4.50
N GLY A 64 -1.01 9.59 4.79
CA GLY A 64 -1.84 8.52 4.23
C GLY A 64 -2.74 9.07 3.13
N LEU A 65 -2.87 8.37 2.03
CA LEU A 65 -3.86 8.72 1.00
C LEU A 65 -4.79 7.55 0.70
N ASP A 66 -6.03 7.90 0.37
CA ASP A 66 -7.05 6.97 -0.13
C ASP A 66 -7.97 7.70 -1.10
N VAL A 67 -8.48 7.01 -2.11
CA VAL A 67 -9.41 7.58 -3.07
C VAL A 67 -10.83 7.70 -2.49
N MET A 68 -11.14 6.93 -1.46
CA MET A 68 -12.45 6.91 -0.81
C MET A 68 -12.53 7.97 0.29
N SER A 69 -13.32 9.03 0.09
CA SER A 69 -13.54 10.08 1.08
C SER A 69 -14.02 9.53 2.43
N GLU A 70 -14.89 8.52 2.40
CA GLU A 70 -15.45 7.88 3.60
C GLU A 70 -14.35 7.23 4.46
N GLN A 71 -13.32 6.62 3.82
CA GLN A 71 -12.17 6.05 4.50
C GLN A 71 -11.30 7.14 5.14
N VAL A 72 -11.02 8.19 4.36
CA VAL A 72 -10.19 9.31 4.82
C VAL A 72 -10.84 10.04 6.00
N GLU A 73 -12.16 10.25 5.96
CA GLU A 73 -12.90 10.86 7.07
C GLU A 73 -12.83 10.00 8.34
N LEU A 74 -12.96 8.68 8.21
CA LEU A 74 -12.77 7.76 9.33
C LEU A 74 -11.33 7.80 9.86
N ALA A 75 -10.34 7.83 8.98
CA ALA A 75 -8.94 7.93 9.36
C ALA A 75 -8.66 9.21 10.16
N ARG A 76 -9.13 10.36 9.68
CA ARG A 76 -9.03 11.66 10.38
C ARG A 76 -9.71 11.66 11.73
N LYS A 77 -10.86 10.98 11.82
CA LYS A 77 -11.60 10.85 13.10
C LYS A 77 -10.87 9.96 14.10
N HIS A 78 -10.33 8.83 13.65
CA HIS A 78 -9.67 7.85 14.53
C HIS A 78 -8.25 8.28 14.93
N TYR A 79 -7.56 8.98 14.03
CA TYR A 79 -6.14 9.31 14.16
C TYR A 79 -5.86 10.77 13.76
N PRO A 80 -6.46 11.76 14.47
CA PRO A 80 -6.41 13.19 14.10
C PRO A 80 -4.99 13.80 14.12
N GLN A 81 -4.03 13.10 14.70
CA GLN A 81 -2.63 13.52 14.75
C GLN A 81 -1.87 13.27 13.45
N PHE A 82 -2.45 12.51 12.49
CA PHE A 82 -1.82 12.23 11.21
C PHE A 82 -2.48 12.98 10.05
N GLN A 83 -1.72 13.16 8.98
CA GLN A 83 -2.24 13.76 7.76
C GLN A 83 -2.84 12.69 6.85
N PHE A 84 -4.10 12.89 6.44
CA PHE A 84 -4.78 12.01 5.49
C PHE A 84 -5.37 12.83 4.33
N LEU A 85 -5.17 12.35 3.09
CA LEU A 85 -5.58 13.03 1.87
C LEU A 85 -6.54 12.15 1.07
N ILE A 86 -7.58 12.78 0.51
CA ILE A 86 -8.41 12.15 -0.52
C ILE A 86 -7.67 12.34 -1.83
N GLN A 87 -7.05 11.27 -2.34
CA GLN A 87 -6.19 11.36 -3.52
C GLN A 87 -6.16 10.05 -4.29
N ASP A 88 -6.19 10.15 -5.63
CA ASP A 88 -5.96 9.02 -6.50
C ASP A 88 -4.46 8.74 -6.59
N ALA A 89 -4.07 7.48 -6.37
CA ALA A 89 -2.68 7.06 -6.47
C ALA A 89 -2.13 7.08 -7.91
N GLU A 90 -3.00 7.18 -8.91
CA GLU A 90 -2.62 7.36 -10.31
C GLU A 90 -2.15 8.80 -10.61
N ASP A 91 -2.35 9.74 -9.69
CA ASP A 91 -1.90 11.13 -9.80
C ASP A 91 -1.33 11.62 -8.47
N LEU A 92 -0.02 11.56 -8.33
CA LEU A 92 0.71 12.06 -7.15
C LEU A 92 1.42 13.39 -7.44
N SER A 93 0.95 14.17 -8.43
CA SER A 93 1.55 15.44 -8.87
C SER A 93 1.70 16.49 -7.76
N GLN A 94 0.93 16.40 -6.68
CA GLN A 94 1.09 17.23 -5.49
C GLN A 94 2.39 16.96 -4.70
N PHE A 95 3.02 15.81 -4.93
CA PHE A 95 4.31 15.49 -4.32
C PHE A 95 5.45 15.77 -5.30
N ALA A 96 6.46 16.50 -4.83
CA ALA A 96 7.64 16.76 -5.63
C ALA A 96 8.43 15.49 -5.94
N ASP A 97 9.20 15.50 -7.02
CA ASP A 97 10.14 14.43 -7.35
C ASP A 97 11.12 14.21 -6.20
N ALA A 98 11.48 12.96 -5.95
CA ALA A 98 12.43 12.57 -4.92
C ALA A 98 12.12 13.17 -3.53
N SER A 99 10.83 13.24 -3.14
CA SER A 99 10.37 13.82 -1.88
C SER A 99 10.08 12.81 -0.78
N LYS A 100 10.02 11.53 -1.10
CA LYS A 100 9.68 10.47 -0.14
C LYS A 100 10.85 9.50 0.04
N ASP A 101 11.10 9.12 1.30
CA ASP A 101 12.08 8.09 1.62
C ASP A 101 11.48 6.70 1.52
N VAL A 102 10.20 6.57 1.91
CA VAL A 102 9.50 5.28 1.91
C VAL A 102 8.06 5.46 1.44
N VAL A 103 7.64 4.55 0.55
CA VAL A 103 6.23 4.34 0.20
C VAL A 103 5.80 2.97 0.71
N ILE A 104 4.58 2.87 1.24
CA ILE A 104 4.02 1.63 1.79
C ILE A 104 2.64 1.39 1.20
N ILE A 105 2.35 0.13 0.83
CA ILE A 105 1.06 -0.31 0.29
C ILE A 105 0.66 -1.62 0.97
N PHE A 106 -0.52 -1.65 1.58
CA PHE A 106 -1.09 -2.83 2.22
C PHE A 106 -2.30 -3.36 1.44
N GLY A 107 -2.06 -4.17 0.40
CA GLY A 107 -3.10 -4.87 -0.37
C GLY A 107 -4.03 -3.95 -1.15
N VAL A 108 -3.48 -2.99 -1.89
CA VAL A 108 -4.29 -1.98 -2.60
C VAL A 108 -4.00 -1.91 -4.08
N LEU A 109 -2.78 -2.23 -4.51
CA LEU A 109 -2.36 -1.97 -5.90
C LEU A 109 -3.22 -2.74 -6.93
N HIS A 110 -3.68 -3.94 -6.58
CA HIS A 110 -4.57 -4.74 -7.42
C HIS A 110 -5.97 -4.14 -7.61
N HIS A 111 -6.37 -3.18 -6.77
CA HIS A 111 -7.62 -2.41 -6.93
C HIS A 111 -7.47 -1.20 -7.84
N ILE A 112 -6.25 -0.83 -8.24
CA ILE A 112 -5.99 0.38 -9.03
C ILE A 112 -6.02 0.02 -10.52
N PRO A 113 -6.95 0.59 -11.33
CA PRO A 113 -7.07 0.26 -12.74
C PRO A 113 -5.76 0.46 -13.53
N ASN A 114 -5.12 1.61 -13.39
CA ASN A 114 -3.84 1.92 -14.02
C ASN A 114 -2.67 1.76 -13.03
N TRP A 115 -2.56 0.62 -12.39
CA TRP A 115 -1.53 0.34 -11.39
C TRP A 115 -0.11 0.65 -11.87
N ARG A 116 0.15 0.55 -13.20
CA ARG A 116 1.46 0.93 -13.77
C ARG A 116 1.73 2.41 -13.60
N LYS A 117 0.73 3.26 -13.86
CA LYS A 117 0.86 4.71 -13.65
C LYS A 117 1.13 5.03 -12.18
N THR A 118 0.49 4.31 -11.25
CA THR A 118 0.80 4.43 -9.82
C THR A 118 2.26 4.06 -9.52
N VAL A 119 2.77 2.98 -10.11
CA VAL A 119 4.19 2.58 -9.95
C VAL A 119 5.12 3.63 -10.54
N ASP A 120 4.78 4.24 -11.68
CA ASP A 120 5.56 5.32 -12.31
C ASP A 120 5.61 6.55 -11.40
N GLU A 121 4.49 6.94 -10.81
CA GLU A 121 4.42 8.04 -9.84
C GLU A 121 5.22 7.72 -8.55
N ILE A 122 5.13 6.50 -8.04
CA ILE A 122 5.96 6.05 -6.91
C ILE A 122 7.44 6.15 -7.27
N ALA A 123 7.82 5.73 -8.47
CA ALA A 123 9.19 5.86 -8.94
C ALA A 123 9.64 7.34 -8.99
N ARG A 124 8.77 8.25 -9.42
CA ARG A 124 9.06 9.68 -9.49
C ARG A 124 9.28 10.28 -8.10
N ILE A 125 8.35 10.02 -7.16
CA ILE A 125 8.38 10.67 -5.83
C ILE A 125 9.40 10.07 -4.86
N LEU A 126 9.82 8.80 -5.06
CA LEU A 126 10.86 8.20 -4.22
C LEU A 126 12.22 8.83 -4.48
N LYS A 127 12.93 9.13 -3.42
CA LYS A 127 14.34 9.56 -3.45
C LYS A 127 15.22 8.45 -4.04
N PRO A 128 16.37 8.76 -4.64
CA PRO A 128 17.40 7.75 -4.93
C PRO A 128 17.74 6.97 -3.64
N GLY A 129 17.68 5.63 -3.71
CA GLY A 129 17.83 4.76 -2.54
C GLY A 129 16.59 4.64 -1.65
N GLY A 130 15.50 5.32 -2.00
CA GLY A 130 14.21 5.19 -1.32
C GLY A 130 13.58 3.80 -1.51
N SER A 131 12.65 3.45 -0.65
CA SER A 131 12.09 2.09 -0.60
C SER A 131 10.58 2.06 -0.80
N LEU A 132 10.10 1.07 -1.55
CA LEU A 132 8.70 0.68 -1.60
C LEU A 132 8.53 -0.65 -0.85
N PHE A 133 7.63 -0.67 0.14
CA PHE A 133 7.17 -1.88 0.80
C PHE A 133 5.74 -2.17 0.35
N LEU A 134 5.54 -3.33 -0.22
CA LEU A 134 4.30 -3.74 -0.85
C LEU A 134 3.83 -5.08 -0.29
N GLU A 135 2.59 -5.16 0.15
CA GLU A 135 1.86 -6.40 0.42
C GLU A 135 0.73 -6.52 -0.59
N GLU A 136 0.60 -7.68 -1.23
CA GLU A 136 -0.46 -7.97 -2.19
C GLU A 136 -0.95 -9.42 -2.06
N PRO A 137 -2.25 -9.67 -2.28
CA PRO A 137 -2.76 -11.03 -2.36
C PRO A 137 -2.15 -11.75 -3.57
N ARG A 138 -2.01 -13.08 -3.47
CA ARG A 138 -1.57 -13.88 -4.59
C ARG A 138 -2.70 -13.96 -5.63
N GLY A 139 -2.38 -13.70 -6.90
CA GLY A 139 -3.36 -13.50 -7.98
C GLY A 139 -4.34 -14.65 -8.25
N VAL A 140 -4.05 -15.87 -7.79
CA VAL A 140 -5.02 -16.99 -7.83
C VAL A 140 -6.19 -16.73 -6.87
N ASP A 141 -5.91 -16.04 -5.75
CA ASP A 141 -6.89 -15.82 -4.70
C ASP A 141 -7.89 -14.72 -5.08
N ILE A 142 -7.47 -13.70 -5.84
CA ILE A 142 -8.33 -12.57 -6.23
C ILE A 142 -9.52 -13.08 -7.06
N LYS A 143 -9.28 -13.90 -8.09
CA LYS A 143 -10.36 -14.44 -8.94
C LYS A 143 -11.26 -15.42 -8.17
N VAL A 144 -10.67 -16.22 -7.28
CA VAL A 144 -11.41 -17.13 -6.42
C VAL A 144 -12.24 -16.36 -5.40
N PHE A 145 -11.67 -15.34 -4.77
CA PHE A 145 -12.38 -14.47 -3.84
C PHE A 145 -13.52 -13.71 -4.53
N ASP A 146 -13.31 -13.20 -5.74
CA ASP A 146 -14.37 -12.54 -6.51
C ASP A 146 -15.51 -13.50 -6.88
N ALA A 147 -15.18 -14.75 -7.24
CA ALA A 147 -16.19 -15.75 -7.56
C ALA A 147 -17.06 -16.11 -6.35
N PHE A 148 -16.47 -16.15 -5.14
CA PHE A 148 -17.19 -16.52 -3.91
C PHE A 148 -17.82 -15.33 -3.19
N PHE A 149 -17.13 -14.19 -3.11
CA PHE A 149 -17.54 -13.07 -2.26
C PHE A 149 -18.07 -11.86 -3.06
N ARG A 150 -17.97 -11.90 -4.39
CA ARG A 150 -18.46 -10.83 -5.29
C ARG A 150 -17.90 -9.44 -4.87
N TRP A 151 -16.62 -9.39 -4.54
CA TRP A 151 -15.98 -8.16 -4.09
C TRP A 151 -15.86 -7.10 -5.19
N GLY A 152 -15.89 -7.54 -6.48
CA GLY A 152 -15.96 -6.62 -7.60
C GLY A 152 -14.63 -5.94 -7.90
N HIS A 153 -13.52 -6.69 -7.83
CA HIS A 153 -12.23 -6.19 -8.25
C HIS A 153 -12.29 -5.67 -9.71
N PRO A 154 -11.57 -4.61 -10.05
CA PRO A 154 -11.52 -4.13 -11.41
C PRO A 154 -10.94 -5.22 -12.32
N ASP A 155 -11.45 -5.27 -13.55
CA ASP A 155 -10.84 -6.11 -14.59
C ASP A 155 -9.52 -5.42 -15.01
N THR A 156 -8.45 -5.80 -14.33
CA THR A 156 -7.09 -5.30 -14.59
C THR A 156 -6.19 -6.44 -15.01
N ASP A 157 -5.14 -6.11 -15.74
CA ASP A 157 -4.05 -7.04 -16.03
C ASP A 157 -3.03 -7.12 -14.89
N PHE A 158 -3.42 -6.71 -13.66
CA PHE A 158 -2.55 -6.82 -12.50
C PHE A 158 -2.15 -8.26 -12.23
N GLY A 159 -0.86 -8.47 -12.07
CA GLY A 159 -0.29 -9.74 -11.68
C GLY A 159 1.15 -9.57 -11.23
N LEU A 160 1.59 -10.42 -10.30
CA LEU A 160 2.92 -10.28 -9.69
C LEU A 160 4.06 -10.34 -10.71
N LYS A 161 3.92 -11.10 -11.80
CA LYS A 161 4.91 -11.14 -12.88
C LYS A 161 4.95 -9.82 -13.65
N ALA A 162 3.78 -9.29 -14.03
CA ALA A 162 3.68 -8.01 -14.72
C ALA A 162 4.19 -6.85 -13.84
N LEU A 163 3.95 -6.93 -12.53
CA LEU A 163 4.49 -5.99 -11.55
C LEU A 163 6.02 -6.04 -11.51
N ASP A 164 6.62 -7.23 -11.39
CA ASP A 164 8.08 -7.39 -11.37
C ASP A 164 8.73 -6.83 -12.65
N GLU A 165 8.15 -7.10 -13.81
CA GLU A 165 8.62 -6.58 -15.10
C GLU A 165 8.52 -5.05 -15.18
N HIS A 166 7.44 -4.46 -14.68
CA HIS A 166 7.25 -3.01 -14.70
C HIS A 166 8.18 -2.30 -13.70
N LEU A 167 8.35 -2.85 -12.50
CA LEU A 167 9.30 -2.35 -11.51
C LEU A 167 10.73 -2.33 -12.08
N ALA A 168 11.14 -3.39 -12.77
CA ALA A 168 12.46 -3.44 -13.38
C ALA A 168 12.65 -2.36 -14.48
N LYS A 169 11.60 -2.07 -15.28
CA LYS A 169 11.61 -0.98 -16.28
C LYS A 169 11.78 0.39 -15.64
N GLN A 170 11.23 0.60 -14.43
CA GLN A 170 11.39 1.84 -13.66
C GLN A 170 12.72 1.92 -12.89
N GLY A 171 13.62 0.96 -13.07
CA GLY A 171 14.94 0.94 -12.42
C GLY A 171 14.92 0.45 -10.98
N PHE A 172 13.81 -0.08 -10.51
CA PHE A 172 13.72 -0.67 -9.18
C PHE A 172 14.44 -2.01 -9.06
N LYS A 173 14.98 -2.27 -7.87
CA LYS A 173 15.56 -3.55 -7.48
C LYS A 173 14.73 -4.20 -6.38
N ILE A 174 14.34 -5.45 -6.57
CA ILE A 174 13.70 -6.25 -5.54
C ILE A 174 14.79 -6.69 -4.55
N ILE A 175 14.73 -6.20 -3.32
CA ILE A 175 15.69 -6.53 -2.25
C ILE A 175 15.25 -7.79 -1.50
N HIS A 176 13.96 -7.84 -1.15
CA HIS A 176 13.36 -8.99 -0.48
C HIS A 176 11.99 -9.30 -1.09
N LYS A 177 11.71 -10.58 -1.29
CA LYS A 177 10.38 -11.07 -1.68
C LYS A 177 10.05 -12.29 -0.82
N ARG A 178 8.90 -12.26 -0.17
CA ARG A 178 8.40 -13.33 0.71
C ARG A 178 7.01 -13.73 0.30
N TRP A 179 6.77 -15.02 0.32
CA TRP A 179 5.48 -15.62 -0.01
C TRP A 179 4.90 -16.32 1.22
N THR A 180 3.61 -16.17 1.37
CA THR A 180 2.78 -17.00 2.23
C THR A 180 1.73 -17.69 1.37
N PRO A 181 0.90 -18.58 1.92
CA PRO A 181 -0.20 -19.15 1.15
C PRO A 181 -1.14 -18.09 0.54
N LEU A 182 -1.34 -16.95 1.21
CA LEU A 182 -2.32 -15.93 0.84
C LEU A 182 -1.71 -14.64 0.27
N LEU A 183 -0.50 -14.28 0.71
CA LEU A 183 0.07 -12.94 0.45
C LEU A 183 1.47 -13.03 -0.14
N THR A 184 1.81 -12.04 -0.94
CA THR A 184 3.17 -11.73 -1.35
C THR A 184 3.58 -10.40 -0.71
N MET A 185 4.75 -10.38 -0.10
CA MET A 185 5.34 -9.16 0.49
C MET A 185 6.67 -8.88 -0.18
N VAL A 186 6.88 -7.63 -0.57
CA VAL A 186 8.05 -7.22 -1.35
C VAL A 186 8.66 -5.96 -0.75
N HIS A 187 9.98 -5.97 -0.59
CA HIS A 187 10.78 -4.77 -0.37
C HIS A 187 11.55 -4.45 -1.65
N ILE A 188 11.37 -3.26 -2.15
CA ILE A 188 11.84 -2.77 -3.43
C ILE A 188 12.61 -1.49 -3.18
N GLN A 189 13.74 -1.29 -3.85
CA GLN A 189 14.56 -0.08 -3.74
C GLN A 189 14.72 0.59 -5.09
N LYS A 190 14.63 1.92 -5.10
CA LYS A 190 14.89 2.77 -6.27
C LYS A 190 16.38 3.01 -6.46
#